data_e44c37ed1c5e8fcd8c0ac8ca43e8b6b5
#
_entry.id   e44c37ed1c5e8fcd8c0ac8ca43e8b6b5
#
_cell.length_a   1.000
_cell.length_b   1.000
_cell.length_c   1.000
_cell.angle_alpha   90.00
_cell.angle_beta   90.00
_cell.angle_gamma   90.00
#
_symmetry.space_group_name_H-M   'P 1'
#
loop_
_entity.id
_entity.type
_entity.pdbx_description
1 polymer ?
#
loop_
_entity_poly.entity_id
_entity_poly.type
_entity_poly.pdbx_seq_one_letter_code
_entity_poly.pdbx_strand_id
1 'polypeptide(L)'
;MQMQTSNARARARALASGRVTRLLSQPPVAMQMAWLMTDGSILTQSQLTRQNFYRYSPDAKGDYAAGKWREVGSLQAGYAPLAFASSLLADGRFVISGGEYNSGGKYTLQLVNLGAVYDPVKMTWTALGHPHGWGWIGDSPSSILPDGRYLLGDKLHEWDAYLDPKTLQWTRASDAGKADFNAEEGWTLLADGTILTADVKNAPNSEIYDPATGHWKSAGTTVVDLHSPTPDRDCVKYGPKPKDCYSAPGEIGPAILRPDGTVFYTGSFSGPQGNGAGHTAIYYSKGRKAGKWVAGPDFPNGDNAGDSFAVLEPSGNVLVFGGSGALYEWNGKTFTQVRNAWAVGPPILLPTGQIMMLAASSTVLYNPPGSPNASWAPAIKSYPKSVVPGKTYKITGTQFNGLSQAMAYGDEEQNPTNYPLVRITNAAGNVYYTRTHDHSTMGVATGSKLVWTYFDVPKTISSGVATLEVVANGIASKPVKIVVSTARR
;
A
#
# COMPACT_ATOMS: atom_id res chain seq x y z
N MET A 1 -16.16 -15.31 29.04
CA MET A 1 -15.08 -14.40 29.47
C MET A 1 -13.67 -15.01 29.38
N GLN A 2 -13.48 -16.27 29.78
CA GLN A 2 -12.16 -16.95 29.70
C GLN A 2 -11.65 -17.24 28.28
N MET A 3 -12.53 -17.53 27.29
CA MET A 3 -12.13 -17.76 25.89
C MET A 3 -11.64 -16.49 25.17
N GLN A 4 -12.22 -15.31 25.47
CA GLN A 4 -11.77 -14.04 24.88
C GLN A 4 -10.39 -13.62 25.40
N THR A 5 -10.09 -13.93 26.66
CA THR A 5 -8.78 -13.66 27.26
C THR A 5 -7.70 -14.62 26.77
N SER A 6 -8.04 -15.88 26.41
CA SER A 6 -7.07 -16.85 25.86
C SER A 6 -6.68 -16.49 24.42
N ASN A 7 -7.61 -16.09 23.58
CA ASN A 7 -7.32 -15.68 22.19
C ASN A 7 -6.54 -14.35 22.15
N ALA A 8 -6.87 -13.38 23.01
CA ALA A 8 -6.09 -12.14 23.13
C ALA A 8 -4.66 -12.39 23.65
N ARG A 9 -4.48 -13.32 24.59
CA ARG A 9 -3.16 -13.71 25.10
C ARG A 9 -2.36 -14.55 24.11
N ALA A 10 -3.00 -15.44 23.34
CA ALA A 10 -2.35 -16.19 22.27
C ALA A 10 -1.91 -15.24 21.14
N ARG A 11 -2.74 -14.26 20.79
CA ARG A 11 -2.43 -13.20 19.81
C ARG A 11 -1.28 -12.30 20.30
N ALA A 12 -1.31 -11.88 21.57
CA ALA A 12 -0.23 -11.10 22.18
C ALA A 12 1.11 -11.88 22.23
N ARG A 13 1.06 -13.20 22.48
CA ARG A 13 2.25 -14.06 22.44
C ARG A 13 2.77 -14.27 21.02
N ALA A 14 1.89 -14.44 20.02
CA ALA A 14 2.26 -14.53 18.60
C ALA A 14 2.93 -13.25 18.13
N LEU A 15 2.38 -12.08 18.49
CA LEU A 15 2.94 -10.76 18.17
C LEU A 15 4.30 -10.51 18.83
N ALA A 16 4.58 -11.11 19.99
CA ALA A 16 5.85 -10.96 20.70
C ALA A 16 7.01 -11.82 20.17
N SER A 17 6.76 -12.70 19.18
CA SER A 17 7.74 -13.76 18.86
C SER A 17 8.42 -13.66 17.49
N GLY A 18 8.07 -12.68 16.63
CA GLY A 18 8.61 -12.60 15.25
C GLY A 18 8.36 -13.92 14.46
N ARG A 19 7.25 -14.56 14.72
CA ARG A 19 6.95 -15.91 14.25
C ARG A 19 6.32 -15.92 12.86
N VAL A 20 6.81 -16.79 12.00
CA VAL A 20 6.20 -17.09 10.69
C VAL A 20 5.17 -18.21 10.83
N THR A 21 3.99 -18.01 10.27
CA THR A 21 2.91 -19.03 10.19
C THR A 21 2.56 -19.27 8.73
N ARG A 22 2.57 -20.52 8.31
CA ARG A 22 2.17 -20.89 6.94
C ARG A 22 0.65 -20.86 6.81
N LEU A 23 0.13 -20.44 5.65
CA LEU A 23 -1.29 -20.57 5.35
C LEU A 23 -1.68 -22.05 5.23
N LEU A 24 -2.87 -22.41 5.73
CA LEU A 24 -3.44 -23.74 5.56
C LEU A 24 -3.87 -24.01 4.11
N SER A 25 -4.31 -22.96 3.41
CA SER A 25 -4.65 -23.00 2.00
C SER A 25 -3.69 -22.09 1.22
N GLN A 26 -2.80 -22.70 0.46
CA GLN A 26 -1.83 -21.99 -0.37
C GLN A 26 -2.49 -21.42 -1.63
N PRO A 27 -1.91 -20.39 -2.28
CA PRO A 27 -2.43 -19.85 -3.53
C PRO A 27 -2.58 -20.95 -4.61
N PRO A 28 -3.64 -20.92 -5.43
CA PRO A 28 -3.84 -21.90 -6.50
C PRO A 28 -2.78 -21.79 -7.62
N VAL A 29 -2.17 -20.61 -7.76
CA VAL A 29 -1.08 -20.30 -8.70
C VAL A 29 -0.09 -19.37 -8.04
N ALA A 30 1.08 -19.17 -8.63
CA ALA A 30 2.02 -18.14 -8.19
C ALA A 30 1.39 -16.74 -8.29
N MET A 31 1.54 -15.94 -7.25
CA MET A 31 1.00 -14.58 -7.16
C MET A 31 2.12 -13.55 -7.32
N GLN A 32 1.80 -12.43 -7.98
CA GLN A 32 2.72 -11.34 -8.24
C GLN A 32 2.61 -10.23 -7.20
N MET A 33 1.41 -9.74 -6.93
CA MET A 33 1.15 -8.63 -6.02
C MET A 33 -0.08 -8.86 -5.16
N ALA A 34 -0.23 -8.07 -4.10
CA ALA A 34 -1.35 -8.12 -3.16
C ALA A 34 -1.84 -6.75 -2.76
N TRP A 35 -3.15 -6.61 -2.64
CA TRP A 35 -3.82 -5.39 -2.17
C TRP A 35 -4.90 -5.74 -1.14
N LEU A 36 -4.92 -5.01 -0.04
CA LEU A 36 -5.99 -5.12 0.94
C LEU A 36 -7.24 -4.43 0.40
N MET A 37 -8.37 -5.13 0.36
CA MET A 37 -9.66 -4.56 -0.04
C MET A 37 -10.44 -4.03 1.16
N THR A 38 -11.40 -3.13 0.92
CA THR A 38 -12.16 -2.48 2.01
C THR A 38 -13.08 -3.40 2.79
N ASP A 39 -13.20 -4.66 2.39
CA ASP A 39 -13.90 -5.72 3.12
C ASP A 39 -12.95 -6.70 3.81
N GLY A 40 -11.70 -6.32 3.96
CA GLY A 40 -10.67 -7.13 4.62
C GLY A 40 -10.17 -8.31 3.81
N SER A 41 -10.66 -8.54 2.59
CA SER A 41 -10.08 -9.54 1.69
C SER A 41 -8.82 -9.00 1.01
N ILE A 42 -8.01 -9.90 0.50
CA ILE A 42 -6.81 -9.59 -0.25
C ILE A 42 -7.08 -9.88 -1.73
N LEU A 43 -6.92 -8.88 -2.59
CA LEU A 43 -6.89 -9.05 -4.04
C LEU A 43 -5.45 -9.36 -4.45
N THR A 44 -5.25 -10.33 -5.33
CA THR A 44 -3.92 -10.73 -5.81
C THR A 44 -3.94 -10.98 -7.30
N GLN A 45 -2.80 -10.72 -7.94
CA GLN A 45 -2.59 -10.95 -9.37
C GLN A 45 -1.85 -12.28 -9.60
N SER A 46 -2.25 -13.04 -10.60
CA SER A 46 -1.52 -14.24 -11.05
C SER A 46 -0.18 -13.85 -11.69
N GLN A 47 0.91 -14.43 -11.23
CA GLN A 47 2.22 -14.28 -11.86
C GLN A 47 2.29 -14.92 -13.26
N LEU A 48 1.51 -15.98 -13.50
CA LEU A 48 1.56 -16.74 -14.75
C LEU A 48 0.93 -16.01 -15.92
N THR A 49 -0.28 -15.46 -15.71
CA THR A 49 -1.05 -14.82 -16.78
C THR A 49 -1.02 -13.31 -16.70
N ARG A 50 -0.82 -12.76 -15.49
CA ARG A 50 -0.94 -11.33 -15.17
C ARG A 50 -2.30 -10.70 -15.51
N GLN A 51 -3.19 -11.44 -16.15
CA GLN A 51 -4.58 -11.05 -16.43
C GLN A 51 -5.55 -11.56 -15.37
N ASN A 52 -5.28 -12.73 -14.77
CA ASN A 52 -6.17 -13.36 -13.81
C ASN A 52 -5.89 -12.86 -12.41
N PHE A 53 -6.97 -12.64 -11.68
CA PHE A 53 -6.92 -12.19 -10.30
C PHE A 53 -7.63 -13.17 -9.39
N TYR A 54 -7.17 -13.21 -8.16
CA TYR A 54 -7.70 -14.04 -7.09
C TYR A 54 -7.98 -13.18 -5.86
N ARG A 55 -8.95 -13.62 -5.10
CA ARG A 55 -9.30 -13.00 -3.82
C ARG A 55 -9.09 -13.99 -2.71
N TYR A 56 -8.40 -13.59 -1.66
CA TYR A 56 -8.22 -14.34 -0.44
C TYR A 56 -9.02 -13.69 0.69
N SER A 57 -9.84 -14.49 1.37
CA SER A 57 -10.66 -14.01 2.49
C SER A 57 -10.32 -14.80 3.74
N PRO A 58 -10.27 -14.18 4.94
CA PRO A 58 -10.07 -14.91 6.18
C PRO A 58 -11.24 -15.87 6.45
N ASP A 59 -11.06 -16.76 7.40
CA ASP A 59 -12.13 -17.65 7.87
C ASP A 59 -13.22 -16.91 8.65
N ALA A 60 -14.23 -17.63 9.11
CA ALA A 60 -15.34 -17.07 9.88
C ALA A 60 -14.92 -16.48 11.26
N LYS A 61 -13.70 -16.72 11.71
CA LYS A 61 -13.13 -16.14 12.93
C LYS A 61 -12.20 -14.95 12.65
N GLY A 62 -12.07 -14.58 11.37
CA GLY A 62 -11.16 -13.52 10.92
C GLY A 62 -9.70 -13.96 10.90
N ASP A 63 -9.44 -15.27 10.88
CA ASP A 63 -8.09 -15.81 10.80
C ASP A 63 -7.65 -15.95 9.35
N TYR A 64 -6.60 -15.22 9.01
CA TYR A 64 -5.99 -15.28 7.67
C TYR A 64 -5.15 -16.53 7.48
N ALA A 65 -4.72 -17.24 8.52
CA ALA A 65 -4.02 -18.51 8.34
C ALA A 65 -4.94 -19.58 7.75
N ALA A 66 -6.25 -19.52 8.05
CA ALA A 66 -7.27 -20.49 7.65
C ALA A 66 -8.22 -19.96 6.55
N GLY A 67 -7.82 -18.93 5.83
CA GLY A 67 -8.62 -18.30 4.79
C GLY A 67 -8.81 -19.16 3.53
N LYS A 68 -9.55 -18.61 2.57
CA LYS A 68 -9.91 -19.29 1.31
C LYS A 68 -9.65 -18.41 0.10
N TRP A 69 -9.18 -19.06 -0.96
CA TRP A 69 -8.98 -18.46 -2.28
C TRP A 69 -10.23 -18.56 -3.15
N ARG A 70 -10.43 -17.55 -3.96
CA ARG A 70 -11.46 -17.53 -5.01
C ARG A 70 -10.91 -16.77 -6.21
N GLU A 71 -11.07 -17.32 -7.41
CA GLU A 71 -10.82 -16.59 -8.65
C GLU A 71 -11.90 -15.53 -8.86
N VAL A 72 -11.50 -14.37 -9.36
CA VAL A 72 -12.38 -13.24 -9.70
C VAL A 72 -12.20 -12.89 -11.18
N GLY A 73 -12.90 -11.85 -11.66
CA GLY A 73 -12.79 -11.43 -13.05
C GLY A 73 -11.36 -11.13 -13.50
N SER A 74 -11.10 -11.35 -14.79
CA SER A 74 -9.82 -11.06 -15.43
C SER A 74 -9.82 -9.69 -16.08
N LEU A 75 -8.62 -9.13 -16.30
CA LEU A 75 -8.43 -7.93 -17.11
C LEU A 75 -8.89 -8.14 -18.56
N GLN A 76 -9.12 -7.05 -19.27
CA GLN A 76 -9.43 -7.06 -20.70
C GLN A 76 -8.33 -7.73 -21.53
N ALA A 77 -8.71 -8.28 -22.67
CA ALA A 77 -7.75 -8.86 -23.62
C ALA A 77 -6.68 -7.84 -24.02
N GLY A 78 -5.43 -8.29 -24.07
CA GLY A 78 -4.28 -7.45 -24.40
C GLY A 78 -3.71 -6.63 -23.24
N TYR A 79 -4.25 -6.76 -22.03
CA TYR A 79 -3.71 -6.12 -20.84
C TYR A 79 -3.32 -7.17 -19.80
N ALA A 80 -2.02 -7.38 -19.64
CA ALA A 80 -1.40 -8.34 -18.74
C ALA A 80 -0.16 -7.71 -18.06
N PRO A 81 -0.36 -6.64 -17.28
CA PRO A 81 0.72 -5.77 -16.83
C PRO A 81 1.55 -6.39 -15.69
N LEU A 82 2.79 -5.92 -15.61
CA LEU A 82 3.66 -6.02 -14.45
C LEU A 82 4.33 -4.67 -14.26
N ALA A 83 4.69 -4.31 -13.02
CA ALA A 83 5.21 -3.01 -12.65
C ALA A 83 4.26 -1.90 -13.15
N PHE A 84 3.27 -1.57 -12.36
CA PHE A 84 2.18 -0.65 -12.74
C PHE A 84 1.68 0.17 -11.55
N ALA A 85 1.23 1.36 -11.81
CA ALA A 85 0.60 2.21 -10.82
C ALA A 85 -0.72 1.63 -10.32
N SER A 86 -0.96 1.65 -9.02
CA SER A 86 -2.18 1.09 -8.42
C SER A 86 -2.66 1.87 -7.20
N SER A 87 -3.96 1.90 -6.95
CA SER A 87 -4.52 2.44 -5.71
C SER A 87 -5.94 1.98 -5.44
N LEU A 88 -6.35 2.08 -4.18
CA LEU A 88 -7.74 1.94 -3.76
C LEU A 88 -8.44 3.30 -3.82
N LEU A 89 -9.59 3.36 -4.48
CA LEU A 89 -10.41 4.58 -4.58
C LEU A 89 -11.31 4.77 -3.34
N ALA A 90 -11.72 5.99 -3.07
CA ALA A 90 -12.54 6.33 -1.90
C ALA A 90 -13.89 5.59 -1.84
N ASP A 91 -14.42 5.15 -2.98
CA ASP A 91 -15.65 4.37 -3.08
C ASP A 91 -15.44 2.85 -2.91
N GLY A 92 -14.22 2.42 -2.65
CA GLY A 92 -13.83 1.03 -2.43
C GLY A 92 -13.52 0.24 -3.70
N ARG A 93 -13.53 0.86 -4.88
CA ARG A 93 -13.00 0.27 -6.10
C ARG A 93 -11.47 0.33 -6.11
N PHE A 94 -10.86 -0.50 -6.93
CA PHE A 94 -9.41 -0.55 -7.08
C PHE A 94 -9.02 -0.20 -8.52
N VAL A 95 -8.01 0.64 -8.70
CA VAL A 95 -7.52 1.08 -10.01
C VAL A 95 -6.10 0.61 -10.24
N ILE A 96 -5.81 0.22 -11.48
CA ILE A 96 -4.46 -0.02 -11.99
C ILE A 96 -4.27 0.77 -13.29
N SER A 97 -3.04 1.23 -13.54
CA SER A 97 -2.71 2.03 -14.72
C SER A 97 -1.27 1.79 -15.14
N GLY A 98 -1.04 1.66 -16.44
CA GLY A 98 0.30 1.47 -17.00
C GLY A 98 0.79 0.04 -16.96
N GLY A 99 2.08 -0.09 -16.85
CA GLY A 99 2.86 -1.31 -16.82
C GLY A 99 4.12 -1.17 -17.65
N GLU A 100 5.24 -1.57 -17.08
CA GLU A 100 6.53 -1.65 -17.78
C GLU A 100 6.58 -2.86 -18.73
N TYR A 101 5.95 -3.95 -18.29
CA TYR A 101 5.80 -5.19 -19.04
C TYR A 101 4.33 -5.49 -19.26
N ASN A 102 4.00 -5.99 -20.44
CA ASN A 102 2.63 -6.36 -20.82
C ASN A 102 2.58 -7.69 -21.58
N SER A 103 3.41 -8.63 -21.22
CA SER A 103 3.71 -9.83 -22.00
C SER A 103 3.32 -11.15 -21.33
N GLY A 104 2.36 -11.12 -20.40
CA GLY A 104 1.76 -12.31 -19.80
C GLY A 104 2.81 -13.29 -19.25
N GLY A 105 3.53 -12.91 -18.21
CA GLY A 105 4.52 -13.77 -17.54
C GLY A 105 5.95 -13.69 -18.12
N LYS A 106 6.16 -12.95 -19.19
CA LYS A 106 7.51 -12.69 -19.75
C LYS A 106 7.98 -11.30 -19.30
N TYR A 107 9.30 -11.14 -19.14
CA TYR A 107 9.96 -9.86 -18.89
C TYR A 107 10.46 -9.26 -20.21
N THR A 108 9.53 -8.85 -21.07
CA THR A 108 9.87 -8.13 -22.30
C THR A 108 9.34 -6.72 -22.14
N LEU A 109 10.24 -5.74 -22.10
CA LEU A 109 9.91 -4.33 -21.96
C LEU A 109 8.84 -3.93 -22.99
N GLN A 110 7.72 -3.48 -22.51
CA GLN A 110 6.59 -3.02 -23.30
C GLN A 110 5.77 -2.03 -22.49
N LEU A 111 6.22 -0.78 -22.44
CA LEU A 111 5.49 0.27 -21.76
C LEU A 111 4.10 0.43 -22.37
N VAL A 112 3.09 0.48 -21.51
CA VAL A 112 1.70 0.63 -21.94
C VAL A 112 1.01 1.80 -21.24
N ASN A 113 -0.07 2.29 -21.87
CA ASN A 113 -0.97 3.30 -21.31
C ASN A 113 -2.36 2.72 -20.99
N LEU A 114 -2.47 1.41 -20.90
CA LEU A 114 -3.70 0.73 -20.54
C LEU A 114 -3.99 0.87 -19.04
N GLY A 115 -5.24 0.74 -18.67
CA GLY A 115 -5.67 0.73 -17.29
C GLY A 115 -6.95 -0.04 -17.08
N ALA A 116 -7.30 -0.31 -15.83
CA ALA A 116 -8.55 -0.97 -15.46
C ALA A 116 -8.99 -0.61 -14.04
N VAL A 117 -10.29 -0.69 -13.80
CA VAL A 117 -10.91 -0.51 -12.48
C VAL A 117 -11.63 -1.78 -12.07
N TYR A 118 -11.32 -2.29 -10.90
CA TYR A 118 -11.98 -3.44 -10.28
C TYR A 118 -13.13 -3.00 -9.38
N ASP A 119 -14.30 -3.57 -9.61
CA ASP A 119 -15.49 -3.42 -8.75
C ASP A 119 -15.54 -4.62 -7.79
N PRO A 120 -15.30 -4.45 -6.47
CA PRO A 120 -15.27 -5.55 -5.52
C PRO A 120 -16.66 -6.16 -5.24
N VAL A 121 -17.74 -5.46 -5.56
CA VAL A 121 -19.12 -5.94 -5.41
C VAL A 121 -19.51 -6.87 -6.56
N LYS A 122 -19.20 -6.45 -7.79
CA LYS A 122 -19.42 -7.25 -8.99
C LYS A 122 -18.33 -8.30 -9.21
N MET A 123 -17.14 -8.10 -8.62
CA MET A 123 -15.93 -8.88 -8.83
C MET A 123 -15.48 -8.90 -10.29
N THR A 124 -15.61 -7.77 -10.97
CA THR A 124 -15.28 -7.62 -12.40
C THR A 124 -14.38 -6.42 -12.61
N TRP A 125 -13.60 -6.48 -13.68
CA TRP A 125 -12.79 -5.40 -14.18
C TRP A 125 -13.52 -4.65 -15.30
N THR A 126 -13.28 -3.35 -15.37
CA THR A 126 -13.71 -2.48 -16.47
C THR A 126 -12.49 -1.75 -16.98
N ALA A 127 -12.28 -1.73 -18.29
CA ALA A 127 -11.19 -0.99 -18.91
C ALA A 127 -11.28 0.50 -18.56
N LEU A 128 -10.12 1.09 -18.27
CA LEU A 128 -9.96 2.51 -18.00
C LEU A 128 -9.16 3.14 -19.13
N GLY A 129 -9.59 4.31 -19.62
CA GLY A 129 -8.80 5.13 -20.53
C GLY A 129 -7.56 5.71 -19.83
N HIS A 130 -6.65 6.27 -20.62
CA HIS A 130 -5.43 6.93 -20.13
C HIS A 130 -5.55 8.46 -20.22
N PRO A 131 -4.65 9.22 -19.56
CA PRO A 131 -4.57 10.66 -19.74
C PRO A 131 -4.39 11.05 -21.21
N HIS A 132 -5.05 12.12 -21.62
CA HIS A 132 -5.02 12.56 -23.02
C HIS A 132 -3.59 12.90 -23.48
N GLY A 133 -3.20 12.33 -24.61
CA GLY A 133 -1.89 12.57 -25.23
C GLY A 133 -0.76 11.71 -24.68
N TRP A 134 -1.00 10.87 -23.64
CA TRP A 134 0.01 9.97 -23.12
C TRP A 134 0.11 8.70 -23.98
N GLY A 135 1.26 8.52 -24.60
CA GLY A 135 1.55 7.30 -25.37
C GLY A 135 1.87 6.10 -24.48
N TRP A 136 2.39 6.38 -23.30
CA TRP A 136 2.77 5.40 -22.26
C TRP A 136 2.43 5.95 -20.89
N ILE A 137 2.27 5.08 -19.94
CA ILE A 137 2.31 5.36 -18.50
C ILE A 137 3.57 4.68 -17.95
N GLY A 138 3.76 3.41 -18.29
CA GLY A 138 4.87 2.59 -17.79
C GLY A 138 4.63 2.13 -16.35
N ASP A 139 5.70 1.84 -15.65
CA ASP A 139 5.80 1.72 -14.21
C ASP A 139 5.99 3.13 -13.65
N SER A 140 4.97 3.67 -13.11
CA SER A 140 4.93 5.06 -12.69
C SER A 140 4.43 5.18 -11.27
N PRO A 141 4.94 6.15 -10.52
CA PRO A 141 4.45 6.41 -9.19
C PRO A 141 3.01 6.91 -9.24
N SER A 142 2.29 6.61 -8.17
CA SER A 142 0.94 7.09 -8.00
C SER A 142 0.59 7.30 -6.53
N SER A 143 -0.43 8.11 -6.25
CA SER A 143 -0.96 8.25 -4.91
C SER A 143 -2.43 8.63 -4.93
N ILE A 144 -3.19 8.18 -3.92
CA ILE A 144 -4.53 8.67 -3.69
C ILE A 144 -4.47 9.91 -2.79
N LEU A 145 -5.01 11.02 -3.26
CA LEU A 145 -4.99 12.29 -2.53
C LEU A 145 -6.04 12.33 -1.42
N PRO A 146 -5.90 13.21 -0.43
CA PRO A 146 -6.88 13.34 0.65
C PRO A 146 -8.32 13.62 0.18
N ASP A 147 -8.50 14.26 -0.96
CA ASP A 147 -9.80 14.55 -1.57
C ASP A 147 -10.39 13.37 -2.38
N GLY A 148 -9.64 12.28 -2.51
CA GLY A 148 -10.04 11.06 -3.19
C GLY A 148 -9.68 11.01 -4.67
N ARG A 149 -9.08 12.05 -5.24
CA ARG A 149 -8.51 11.97 -6.60
C ARG A 149 -7.30 11.04 -6.61
N TYR A 150 -7.14 10.28 -7.67
CA TYR A 150 -5.96 9.47 -7.91
C TYR A 150 -4.98 10.27 -8.77
N LEU A 151 -3.79 10.50 -8.24
CA LEU A 151 -2.69 11.17 -8.93
C LEU A 151 -1.75 10.11 -9.52
N LEU A 152 -1.38 10.29 -10.77
CA LEU A 152 -0.54 9.38 -11.55
C LEU A 152 0.53 10.18 -12.27
N GLY A 153 1.78 9.71 -12.21
CA GLY A 153 2.89 10.19 -13.03
C GLY A 153 2.97 9.47 -14.38
N ASP A 154 3.73 10.02 -15.32
CA ASP A 154 4.18 9.37 -16.56
C ASP A 154 5.66 9.02 -16.40
N LYS A 155 6.04 7.74 -16.55
CA LYS A 155 7.42 7.27 -16.32
C LYS A 155 8.48 8.13 -17.03
N LEU A 156 8.20 8.53 -18.26
CA LEU A 156 9.20 9.11 -19.16
C LEU A 156 9.22 10.64 -19.19
N HIS A 157 8.33 11.27 -18.43
CA HIS A 157 8.17 12.73 -18.39
C HIS A 157 7.90 13.21 -16.96
N GLU A 158 7.95 14.51 -16.79
CA GLU A 158 7.52 15.22 -15.57
C GLU A 158 5.99 15.35 -15.48
N TRP A 159 5.24 14.68 -16.36
CA TRP A 159 3.80 14.84 -16.49
C TRP A 159 3.03 14.10 -15.41
N ASP A 160 2.03 14.78 -14.88
CA ASP A 160 1.10 14.23 -13.91
C ASP A 160 -0.34 14.37 -14.37
N ALA A 161 -1.20 13.46 -13.92
CA ALA A 161 -2.63 13.49 -14.20
C ALA A 161 -3.47 13.06 -13.00
N TYR A 162 -4.67 13.65 -12.88
CA TYR A 162 -5.67 13.24 -11.92
C TYR A 162 -6.75 12.39 -12.57
N LEU A 163 -7.11 11.30 -11.92
CA LEU A 163 -8.35 10.58 -12.19
C LEU A 163 -9.42 11.01 -11.19
N ASP A 164 -10.56 11.47 -11.70
CA ASP A 164 -11.76 11.64 -10.89
C ASP A 164 -12.38 10.25 -10.62
N PRO A 165 -12.47 9.79 -9.36
CA PRO A 165 -12.96 8.44 -9.07
C PRO A 165 -14.44 8.25 -9.41
N LYS A 166 -15.24 9.29 -9.52
CA LYS A 166 -16.69 9.19 -9.82
C LYS A 166 -16.96 9.07 -11.31
N THR A 167 -16.30 9.90 -12.09
CA THR A 167 -16.50 9.97 -13.54
C THR A 167 -15.56 9.08 -14.33
N LEU A 168 -14.45 8.64 -13.71
CA LEU A 168 -13.33 7.94 -14.34
C LEU A 168 -12.74 8.73 -15.51
N GLN A 169 -12.76 10.05 -15.42
CA GLN A 169 -12.17 10.95 -16.39
C GLN A 169 -10.82 11.47 -15.89
N TRP A 170 -9.85 11.49 -16.79
CA TRP A 170 -8.55 12.05 -16.55
C TRP A 170 -8.52 13.55 -16.81
N THR A 171 -7.82 14.27 -15.97
CA THR A 171 -7.46 15.68 -16.16
C THR A 171 -5.96 15.84 -15.92
N ARG A 172 -5.29 16.67 -16.71
CA ARG A 172 -3.87 16.95 -16.51
C ARG A 172 -3.69 17.63 -15.14
N ALA A 173 -2.75 17.13 -14.35
CA ALA A 173 -2.22 17.86 -13.20
C ALA A 173 -1.12 18.82 -13.68
N SER A 174 -0.78 19.79 -12.86
CA SER A 174 0.34 20.67 -13.17
C SER A 174 1.64 19.96 -12.79
N ASP A 175 2.59 20.00 -13.71
CA ASP A 175 3.98 19.58 -13.54
C ASP A 175 4.92 20.77 -13.22
N ALA A 176 4.33 21.94 -12.96
CA ALA A 176 5.09 23.16 -12.70
C ALA A 176 6.02 23.02 -11.49
N GLY A 177 7.30 23.20 -11.72
CA GLY A 177 8.36 23.09 -10.72
C GLY A 177 8.90 21.69 -10.51
N LYS A 178 8.38 20.65 -11.18
CA LYS A 178 8.98 19.32 -11.23
C LYS A 178 10.34 19.42 -11.95
N ALA A 179 11.37 18.90 -11.31
CA ALA A 179 12.75 19.00 -11.81
C ALA A 179 13.26 17.67 -12.36
N ASP A 180 12.67 16.56 -11.94
CA ASP A 180 12.98 15.22 -12.44
C ASP A 180 11.76 14.61 -13.13
N PHE A 181 11.97 13.60 -13.99
CA PHE A 181 10.87 12.79 -14.52
C PHE A 181 10.51 11.68 -13.53
N ASN A 182 9.35 11.06 -13.72
CA ASN A 182 8.77 10.21 -12.68
C ASN A 182 9.32 8.77 -12.63
N ALA A 183 10.28 8.41 -13.48
CA ALA A 183 10.82 7.05 -13.48
C ALA A 183 11.55 6.72 -12.19
N GLU A 184 11.28 5.52 -11.68
CA GLU A 184 11.91 4.93 -10.49
C GLU A 184 11.71 5.77 -9.20
N GLU A 185 10.77 6.71 -9.19
CA GLU A 185 10.45 7.54 -8.04
C GLU A 185 9.27 6.98 -7.24
N GLY A 186 9.46 6.69 -5.96
CA GLY A 186 8.36 6.35 -5.06
C GLY A 186 7.68 7.60 -4.47
N TRP A 187 6.36 7.67 -4.47
CA TRP A 187 5.57 8.78 -3.94
C TRP A 187 5.01 8.49 -2.54
N THR A 188 5.35 9.31 -1.57
CA THR A 188 4.91 9.18 -0.19
C THR A 188 3.93 10.28 0.19
N LEU A 189 2.68 9.92 0.50
CA LEU A 189 1.67 10.84 1.01
C LEU A 189 2.00 11.27 2.44
N LEU A 190 2.11 12.58 2.67
CA LEU A 190 2.36 13.18 3.98
C LEU A 190 1.06 13.57 4.70
N ALA A 191 1.17 13.84 6.00
CA ALA A 191 0.02 14.16 6.85
C ALA A 191 -0.71 15.47 6.46
N ASP A 192 -0.03 16.40 5.82
CA ASP A 192 -0.59 17.66 5.30
C ASP A 192 -1.22 17.51 3.92
N GLY A 193 -1.14 16.33 3.32
CA GLY A 193 -1.70 16.01 2.01
C GLY A 193 -0.74 16.25 0.84
N THR A 194 0.48 16.68 1.11
CA THR A 194 1.54 16.80 0.09
C THR A 194 2.15 15.44 -0.23
N ILE A 195 2.81 15.33 -1.38
CA ILE A 195 3.50 14.12 -1.85
C ILE A 195 5.00 14.37 -1.85
N LEU A 196 5.77 13.56 -1.13
CA LEU A 196 7.22 13.61 -1.11
C LEU A 196 7.80 12.52 -2.02
N THR A 197 8.82 12.89 -2.79
CA THR A 197 9.65 11.95 -3.56
C THR A 197 11.13 12.30 -3.43
N ALA A 198 11.98 11.32 -3.69
CA ALA A 198 13.42 11.53 -3.89
C ALA A 198 13.73 11.32 -5.36
N ASP A 199 14.46 12.26 -5.94
CA ASP A 199 14.84 12.24 -7.35
C ASP A 199 15.80 11.07 -7.62
N VAL A 200 15.63 10.43 -8.75
CA VAL A 200 16.51 9.33 -9.17
C VAL A 200 17.53 9.84 -10.18
N LYS A 201 17.10 10.57 -11.21
CA LYS A 201 18.01 11.14 -12.22
C LYS A 201 18.82 12.32 -11.66
N ASN A 202 18.20 13.15 -10.83
CA ASN A 202 18.85 14.32 -10.23
C ASN A 202 19.26 14.05 -8.76
N ALA A 203 19.53 12.79 -8.41
CA ALA A 203 19.98 12.42 -7.07
C ALA A 203 21.22 13.28 -6.65
N PRO A 204 21.35 13.64 -5.37
CA PRO A 204 20.52 13.30 -4.22
C PRO A 204 19.42 14.32 -3.91
N ASN A 205 18.83 14.99 -4.89
CA ASN A 205 17.74 15.93 -4.68
C ASN A 205 16.45 15.22 -4.26
N SER A 206 15.46 16.00 -3.88
CA SER A 206 14.12 15.54 -3.53
C SER A 206 13.10 16.63 -3.79
N GLU A 207 11.87 16.22 -4.03
CA GLU A 207 10.79 17.11 -4.39
C GLU A 207 9.53 16.85 -3.56
N ILE A 208 8.69 17.85 -3.46
CA ILE A 208 7.40 17.77 -2.81
C ILE A 208 6.33 18.41 -3.68
N TYR A 209 5.25 17.69 -3.93
CA TYR A 209 4.08 18.15 -4.63
C TYR A 209 3.02 18.64 -3.67
N ASP A 210 2.47 19.82 -3.92
CA ASP A 210 1.34 20.36 -3.17
C ASP A 210 0.07 20.33 -4.04
N PRO A 211 -0.86 19.39 -3.78
CA PRO A 211 -2.10 19.27 -4.56
C PRO A 211 -3.03 20.49 -4.45
N ALA A 212 -2.87 21.34 -3.44
CA ALA A 212 -3.68 22.54 -3.26
C ALA A 212 -3.25 23.66 -4.21
N THR A 213 -1.97 23.71 -4.54
CA THR A 213 -1.42 24.70 -5.48
C THR A 213 -1.16 24.14 -6.87
N GLY A 214 -1.05 22.80 -6.98
CA GLY A 214 -0.67 22.12 -8.20
C GLY A 214 0.79 22.32 -8.58
N HIS A 215 1.69 22.56 -7.60
CA HIS A 215 3.10 22.83 -7.86
C HIS A 215 4.01 21.86 -7.15
N TRP A 216 5.08 21.49 -7.85
CA TRP A 216 6.25 20.85 -7.30
C TRP A 216 7.23 21.91 -6.78
N LYS A 217 8.00 21.57 -5.77
CA LYS A 217 9.11 22.38 -5.26
C LYS A 217 10.16 21.49 -4.64
N SER A 218 11.39 21.95 -4.60
CA SER A 218 12.46 21.24 -3.91
C SER A 218 12.11 20.97 -2.44
N ALA A 219 12.34 19.76 -1.99
CA ALA A 219 12.32 19.36 -0.59
C ALA A 219 13.73 19.23 0.01
N GLY A 220 14.74 19.74 -0.70
CA GLY A 220 16.15 19.68 -0.31
C GLY A 220 16.87 18.45 -0.87
N THR A 221 17.95 18.04 -0.22
CA THR A 221 18.73 16.87 -0.61
C THR A 221 18.58 15.75 0.41
N THR A 222 18.57 14.50 -0.02
CA THR A 222 18.53 13.32 0.84
C THR A 222 19.80 13.13 1.67
N VAL A 223 20.79 14.00 1.49
CA VAL A 223 22.12 14.01 2.15
C VAL A 223 23.03 12.89 1.63
N VAL A 224 22.47 11.74 1.33
CA VAL A 224 23.11 10.58 0.72
C VAL A 224 22.41 10.24 -0.58
N ASP A 225 23.14 9.67 -1.51
CA ASP A 225 22.57 9.17 -2.75
C ASP A 225 21.86 7.84 -2.49
N LEU A 226 20.58 7.76 -2.84
CA LEU A 226 19.75 6.57 -2.60
C LEU A 226 19.63 5.68 -3.85
N HIS A 227 19.99 6.20 -5.03
CA HIS A 227 19.86 5.43 -6.27
C HIS A 227 21.06 4.53 -6.51
N SER A 228 20.87 3.45 -7.25
CA SER A 228 21.97 2.65 -7.77
C SER A 228 22.67 3.40 -8.90
N PRO A 229 24.00 3.55 -8.87
CA PRO A 229 24.71 4.05 -10.03
C PRO A 229 24.59 3.02 -11.16
N THR A 230 23.74 3.28 -12.13
CA THR A 230 23.79 2.54 -13.39
C THR A 230 24.94 3.10 -14.22
N PRO A 231 25.85 2.25 -14.71
CA PRO A 231 26.69 2.66 -15.82
C PRO A 231 25.77 3.11 -16.95
N ASP A 232 26.15 4.18 -17.68
CA ASP A 232 25.48 4.57 -18.92
C ASP A 232 25.25 3.31 -19.75
N ARG A 233 24.04 2.77 -19.65
CA ARG A 233 23.63 1.65 -20.49
C ARG A 233 23.09 2.21 -21.78
N ASP A 234 23.31 1.46 -22.84
CA ASP A 234 22.65 1.73 -24.10
C ASP A 234 21.17 1.98 -23.87
N CYS A 235 20.72 3.08 -24.38
CA CYS A 235 19.37 3.53 -24.37
C CYS A 235 18.38 2.41 -24.73
N VAL A 236 17.50 2.07 -23.82
CA VAL A 236 16.41 1.12 -24.08
C VAL A 236 15.38 1.82 -24.93
N LYS A 237 15.17 1.32 -26.14
CA LYS A 237 14.20 1.88 -27.08
C LYS A 237 12.78 1.42 -26.69
N TYR A 238 11.91 2.37 -26.47
CA TYR A 238 10.48 2.14 -26.22
C TYR A 238 9.58 2.59 -27.39
N GLY A 239 10.16 3.22 -28.44
CA GLY A 239 9.46 3.66 -29.63
C GLY A 239 10.30 3.61 -30.90
N PRO A 240 9.72 3.86 -32.05
CA PRO A 240 10.38 3.73 -33.35
C PRO A 240 11.37 4.87 -33.65
N LYS A 241 11.35 5.96 -32.93
CA LYS A 241 12.22 7.14 -33.16
C LYS A 241 13.52 7.02 -32.39
N PRO A 242 14.64 7.52 -32.93
CA PRO A 242 15.92 7.52 -32.18
C PRO A 242 15.87 8.20 -30.82
N LYS A 243 14.99 9.20 -30.64
CA LYS A 243 14.77 9.90 -29.37
C LYS A 243 13.89 9.14 -28.38
N ASP A 244 13.19 8.12 -28.85
CA ASP A 244 12.33 7.27 -28.04
C ASP A 244 13.21 6.25 -27.28
N CYS A 245 14.05 6.75 -26.42
CA CYS A 245 15.09 6.03 -25.79
C CYS A 245 15.19 6.48 -24.34
N TYR A 246 15.08 5.52 -23.46
CA TYR A 246 15.14 5.72 -22.03
C TYR A 246 16.41 5.05 -21.48
N SER A 247 17.19 5.82 -20.79
CA SER A 247 18.28 5.31 -19.97
C SER A 247 17.79 5.31 -18.54
N ALA A 248 17.51 4.13 -17.99
CA ALA A 248 17.11 4.01 -16.59
C ALA A 248 18.22 4.60 -15.71
N PRO A 249 17.91 5.62 -14.87
CA PRO A 249 18.93 6.29 -14.08
C PRO A 249 19.41 5.44 -12.90
N GLY A 250 18.84 4.27 -12.69
CA GLY A 250 19.07 3.38 -11.55
C GLY A 250 17.86 3.27 -10.65
N GLU A 251 17.92 2.32 -9.74
CA GLU A 251 16.83 2.01 -8.82
C GLU A 251 16.96 2.77 -7.51
N ILE A 252 15.81 3.05 -6.88
CA ILE A 252 15.70 3.52 -5.50
C ILE A 252 14.91 2.47 -4.69
N GLY A 253 14.89 2.60 -3.38
CA GLY A 253 14.09 1.73 -2.53
C GLY A 253 12.81 2.39 -2.01
N PRO A 254 11.96 1.62 -1.32
CA PRO A 254 10.71 2.11 -0.78
C PRO A 254 10.88 3.16 0.32
N ALA A 255 9.87 4.01 0.47
CA ALA A 255 9.80 5.04 1.50
C ALA A 255 8.54 4.88 2.36
N ILE A 256 8.68 4.97 3.68
CA ILE A 256 7.59 4.78 4.64
C ILE A 256 7.45 5.97 5.58
N LEU A 257 6.28 6.61 5.55
CA LEU A 257 5.88 7.58 6.57
C LEU A 257 5.63 6.84 7.90
N ARG A 258 6.29 7.27 8.97
CA ARG A 258 6.16 6.71 10.31
C ARG A 258 5.21 7.53 11.19
N PRO A 259 4.66 6.96 12.28
CA PRO A 259 3.72 7.66 13.16
C PRO A 259 4.30 8.90 13.84
N ASP A 260 5.62 8.99 13.99
CA ASP A 260 6.32 10.16 14.53
C ASP A 260 6.44 11.32 13.52
N GLY A 261 6.04 11.09 12.25
CA GLY A 261 6.10 12.04 11.15
C GLY A 261 7.45 12.09 10.45
N THR A 262 8.32 11.13 10.70
CA THR A 262 9.48 10.92 9.85
C THR A 262 9.11 10.05 8.66
N VAL A 263 9.74 10.29 7.50
CA VAL A 263 9.68 9.38 6.35
C VAL A 263 11.03 8.71 6.25
N PHE A 264 11.02 7.39 6.31
CA PHE A 264 12.21 6.57 6.18
C PHE A 264 12.33 6.10 4.74
N TYR A 265 13.36 6.57 4.06
CA TYR A 265 13.74 6.22 2.70
C TYR A 265 14.86 5.19 2.71
N THR A 266 14.74 4.19 1.86
CA THR A 266 15.76 3.19 1.61
C THR A 266 16.35 3.36 0.22
N GLY A 267 17.57 2.91 0.05
CA GLY A 267 18.29 3.04 -1.21
C GLY A 267 18.71 1.69 -1.79
N SER A 268 19.05 1.72 -3.04
CA SER A 268 19.63 0.63 -3.79
C SER A 268 21.14 0.51 -3.52
N PHE A 269 21.84 -0.32 -4.26
CA PHE A 269 23.30 -0.48 -4.15
C PHE A 269 24.01 0.86 -4.28
N SER A 270 25.00 1.11 -3.43
CA SER A 270 25.91 2.25 -3.55
C SER A 270 27.23 1.86 -4.23
N GLY A 271 27.98 2.87 -4.66
CA GLY A 271 29.32 2.70 -5.22
C GLY A 271 29.37 2.41 -6.73
N PRO A 272 30.53 2.67 -7.34
CA PRO A 272 30.68 2.75 -8.80
C PRO A 272 30.37 1.46 -9.59
N GLN A 273 30.30 0.32 -8.92
CA GLN A 273 30.01 -0.98 -9.52
C GLN A 273 28.75 -1.63 -8.94
N GLY A 274 27.91 -0.88 -8.19
CA GLY A 274 26.71 -1.41 -7.60
C GLY A 274 26.97 -2.51 -6.54
N ASN A 275 28.08 -2.47 -5.84
CA ASN A 275 28.49 -3.49 -4.85
C ASN A 275 28.63 -2.95 -3.43
N GLY A 276 28.26 -1.70 -3.19
CA GLY A 276 28.21 -1.09 -1.87
C GLY A 276 26.87 -1.34 -1.17
N ALA A 277 26.85 -1.18 0.16
CA ALA A 277 25.63 -1.20 0.92
C ALA A 277 24.68 -0.07 0.50
N GLY A 278 23.38 -0.32 0.49
CA GLY A 278 22.38 0.71 0.26
C GLY A 278 22.41 1.74 1.39
N HIS A 279 22.34 3.02 1.03
CA HIS A 279 22.17 4.11 1.98
C HIS A 279 20.72 4.24 2.42
N THR A 280 20.46 4.95 3.51
CA THR A 280 19.12 5.35 3.92
C THR A 280 19.10 6.83 4.30
N ALA A 281 17.93 7.44 4.15
CA ALA A 281 17.71 8.84 4.53
C ALA A 281 16.41 8.99 5.31
N ILE A 282 16.33 10.02 6.13
CA ILE A 282 15.17 10.32 6.96
C ILE A 282 14.73 11.75 6.71
N TYR A 283 13.51 11.91 6.21
CA TYR A 283 12.86 13.22 6.09
C TYR A 283 11.97 13.50 7.30
N TYR A 284 12.02 14.70 7.82
CA TYR A 284 11.15 15.14 8.91
C TYR A 284 10.00 15.97 8.34
N SER A 285 8.79 15.41 8.28
CA SER A 285 7.62 16.13 7.80
C SER A 285 7.01 17.11 8.81
N LYS A 286 7.39 17.00 10.09
CA LYS A 286 6.86 17.84 11.17
C LYS A 286 7.87 18.11 12.29
N GLY A 287 7.53 19.00 13.22
CA GLY A 287 8.35 19.33 14.39
C GLY A 287 9.46 20.34 14.08
N ARG A 288 10.45 20.45 14.98
CA ARG A 288 11.54 21.44 14.85
C ARG A 288 12.46 21.22 13.64
N LYS A 289 12.47 20.02 13.09
CA LYS A 289 13.26 19.64 11.93
C LYS A 289 12.42 19.56 10.65
N ALA A 290 11.16 20.00 10.67
CA ALA A 290 10.29 19.93 9.49
C ALA A 290 10.99 20.48 8.25
N GLY A 291 10.88 19.76 7.12
CA GLY A 291 11.53 20.10 5.85
C GLY A 291 13.02 19.75 5.79
N LYS A 292 13.56 18.97 6.73
CA LYS A 292 14.98 18.60 6.74
C LYS A 292 15.17 17.10 6.53
N TRP A 293 16.22 16.79 5.81
CA TRP A 293 16.76 15.45 5.65
C TRP A 293 17.95 15.24 6.59
N VAL A 294 18.16 13.99 6.96
CA VAL A 294 19.38 13.48 7.61
C VAL A 294 19.70 12.11 7.04
N ALA A 295 20.98 11.77 6.97
CA ALA A 295 21.40 10.41 6.65
C ALA A 295 20.92 9.44 7.73
N GLY A 296 20.38 8.30 7.29
CA GLY A 296 20.12 7.14 8.14
C GLY A 296 21.33 6.20 8.18
N PRO A 297 21.23 5.06 8.89
CA PRO A 297 22.27 4.04 8.86
C PRO A 297 22.27 3.31 7.49
N ASP A 298 23.43 2.95 7.02
CA ASP A 298 23.56 2.05 5.87
C ASP A 298 22.99 0.66 6.18
N PHE A 299 22.60 -0.06 5.14
CA PHE A 299 22.13 -1.43 5.30
C PHE A 299 23.21 -2.32 5.89
N PRO A 300 22.87 -3.18 6.87
CA PRO A 300 23.82 -4.13 7.43
C PRO A 300 24.21 -5.20 6.41
N ASN A 301 25.38 -5.79 6.59
CA ASN A 301 25.90 -6.91 5.78
C ASN A 301 26.13 -6.57 4.30
N GLY A 302 26.25 -5.29 3.93
CA GLY A 302 26.40 -4.90 2.53
C GLY A 302 25.12 -5.07 1.70
N ASP A 303 23.95 -5.21 2.33
CA ASP A 303 22.65 -5.35 1.67
C ASP A 303 22.08 -4.00 1.22
N ASN A 304 20.93 -4.01 0.56
CA ASN A 304 20.24 -2.84 0.06
C ASN A 304 18.73 -3.13 -0.04
N ALA A 305 17.93 -2.16 -0.47
CA ALA A 305 16.50 -2.34 -0.72
C ALA A 305 16.06 -1.66 -2.03
N GLY A 306 16.94 -1.56 -3.00
CA GLY A 306 16.54 -1.11 -4.35
C GLY A 306 15.54 -2.09 -4.94
N ASP A 307 14.52 -1.56 -5.61
CA ASP A 307 13.46 -2.33 -6.26
C ASP A 307 12.85 -3.39 -5.32
N SER A 308 12.45 -2.95 -4.12
CA SER A 308 12.06 -3.84 -3.04
C SER A 308 10.86 -3.28 -2.24
N PHE A 309 10.46 -3.98 -1.18
CA PHE A 309 9.29 -3.66 -0.39
C PHE A 309 9.65 -3.16 1.01
N ALA A 310 8.82 -2.27 1.55
CA ALA A 310 8.79 -1.96 2.96
C ALA A 310 7.37 -1.88 3.50
N VAL A 311 7.20 -2.25 4.77
CA VAL A 311 5.91 -2.26 5.46
C VAL A 311 6.04 -1.63 6.83
N LEU A 312 5.17 -0.67 7.16
CA LEU A 312 5.03 -0.18 8.52
C LEU A 312 4.32 -1.22 9.39
N GLU A 313 5.00 -1.66 10.44
CA GLU A 313 4.40 -2.55 11.43
C GLU A 313 3.49 -1.77 12.40
N PRO A 314 2.51 -2.42 13.02
CA PRO A 314 1.69 -1.80 14.06
C PRO A 314 2.49 -1.27 15.27
N SER A 315 3.69 -1.79 15.50
CA SER A 315 4.65 -1.31 16.50
C SER A 315 5.25 0.06 16.19
N GLY A 316 5.17 0.50 14.92
CA GLY A 316 5.84 1.69 14.38
C GLY A 316 7.25 1.42 13.84
N ASN A 317 7.72 0.18 13.90
CA ASN A 317 8.90 -0.26 13.16
C ASN A 317 8.59 -0.36 11.67
N VAL A 318 9.61 -0.37 10.83
CA VAL A 318 9.49 -0.62 9.40
C VAL A 318 10.16 -1.96 9.10
N LEU A 319 9.40 -2.91 8.57
CA LEU A 319 9.94 -4.13 8.00
C LEU A 319 10.40 -3.82 6.57
N VAL A 320 11.67 -4.02 6.28
CA VAL A 320 12.29 -3.79 4.97
C VAL A 320 12.75 -5.11 4.38
N PHE A 321 12.49 -5.31 3.11
CA PHE A 321 12.92 -6.46 2.35
C PHE A 321 14.26 -6.13 1.71
N GLY A 322 15.31 -6.82 2.13
CA GLY A 322 16.64 -6.64 1.54
C GLY A 322 16.77 -7.33 0.18
N GLY A 323 17.59 -6.78 -0.69
CA GLY A 323 17.89 -7.36 -2.00
C GLY A 323 18.51 -8.76 -1.94
N SER A 324 19.12 -9.10 -0.81
CA SER A 324 19.60 -10.48 -0.54
C SER A 324 18.48 -11.47 -0.19
N GLY A 325 17.24 -11.01 -0.03
CA GLY A 325 16.12 -11.78 0.52
C GLY A 325 16.07 -11.79 2.05
N ALA A 326 16.97 -11.10 2.73
CA ALA A 326 16.88 -10.93 4.18
C ALA A 326 15.78 -9.93 4.56
N LEU A 327 15.21 -10.10 5.75
CA LEU A 327 14.27 -9.14 6.31
C LEU A 327 14.95 -8.33 7.40
N TYR A 328 14.70 -7.04 7.42
CA TYR A 328 15.23 -6.11 8.43
C TYR A 328 14.11 -5.32 9.08
N GLU A 329 14.09 -5.25 10.40
CA GLU A 329 13.28 -4.30 11.15
C GLU A 329 14.09 -3.05 11.45
N TRP A 330 13.57 -1.89 11.08
CA TRP A 330 14.12 -0.59 11.43
C TRP A 330 13.24 0.09 12.49
N ASN A 331 13.80 0.39 13.65
CA ASN A 331 13.06 0.90 14.81
C ASN A 331 13.07 2.43 14.92
N GLY A 332 13.62 3.14 13.92
CA GLY A 332 13.81 4.59 13.93
C GLY A 332 15.24 5.01 14.26
N LYS A 333 16.13 4.05 14.57
CA LYS A 333 17.54 4.31 14.90
C LYS A 333 18.49 3.26 14.32
N THR A 334 18.12 2.00 14.39
CA THR A 334 18.99 0.87 14.03
C THR A 334 18.19 -0.19 13.29
N PHE A 335 18.88 -0.90 12.41
CA PHE A 335 18.38 -2.13 11.82
C PHE A 335 18.60 -3.32 12.74
N THR A 336 17.66 -4.26 12.71
CA THR A 336 17.79 -5.59 13.28
C THR A 336 17.38 -6.61 12.22
N GLN A 337 18.27 -7.50 11.83
CA GLN A 337 17.92 -8.57 10.91
C GLN A 337 16.95 -9.55 11.58
N VAL A 338 15.84 -9.85 10.91
CA VAL A 338 14.86 -10.83 11.36
C VAL A 338 15.43 -12.23 11.13
N ARG A 339 15.61 -12.98 12.23
CA ARG A 339 16.12 -14.34 12.16
C ARG A 339 15.01 -15.34 11.83
N ASN A 340 15.32 -16.37 11.06
CA ASN A 340 14.40 -17.45 10.70
C ASN A 340 13.16 -17.01 9.89
N ALA A 341 13.25 -15.87 9.22
CA ALA A 341 12.28 -15.40 8.23
C ALA A 341 13.02 -14.79 7.04
N TRP A 342 12.45 -14.93 5.86
CA TRP A 342 13.01 -14.48 4.59
C TRP A 342 11.94 -13.74 3.81
N ALA A 343 12.34 -12.82 2.98
CA ALA A 343 11.49 -12.20 1.97
C ALA A 343 11.06 -13.28 0.95
N VAL A 344 9.77 -13.61 0.93
CA VAL A 344 9.27 -14.70 0.07
C VAL A 344 8.32 -14.19 -1.02
N GLY A 345 8.24 -12.88 -1.23
CA GLY A 345 7.40 -12.22 -2.22
C GLY A 345 6.70 -11.00 -1.65
N PRO A 346 5.83 -10.36 -2.43
CA PRO A 346 5.21 -9.10 -2.03
C PRO A 346 4.45 -9.22 -0.71
N PRO A 347 4.68 -8.29 0.22
CA PRO A 347 3.97 -8.26 1.49
C PRO A 347 2.66 -7.51 1.41
N ILE A 348 1.77 -7.74 2.38
CA ILE A 348 0.62 -6.88 2.68
C ILE A 348 0.31 -6.88 4.18
N LEU A 349 0.13 -5.68 4.74
CA LEU A 349 -0.28 -5.52 6.14
C LEU A 349 -1.77 -5.84 6.30
N LEU A 350 -2.08 -6.83 7.12
CA LEU A 350 -3.43 -7.32 7.35
C LEU A 350 -4.14 -6.54 8.46
N PRO A 351 -5.48 -6.55 8.49
CA PRO A 351 -6.27 -5.96 9.56
C PRO A 351 -6.01 -6.56 10.95
N THR A 352 -5.36 -7.73 11.00
CA THR A 352 -4.92 -8.40 12.24
C THR A 352 -3.60 -7.86 12.78
N GLY A 353 -2.91 -7.00 12.03
CA GLY A 353 -1.56 -6.54 12.34
C GLY A 353 -0.45 -7.51 11.91
N GLN A 354 -0.80 -8.63 11.28
CA GLN A 354 0.13 -9.56 10.65
C GLN A 354 0.52 -9.05 9.27
N ILE A 355 1.66 -9.48 8.76
CA ILE A 355 2.10 -9.20 7.39
C ILE A 355 2.04 -10.51 6.61
N MET A 356 1.20 -10.57 5.58
CA MET A 356 1.18 -11.68 4.64
C MET A 356 2.27 -11.45 3.62
N MET A 357 3.10 -12.45 3.37
CA MET A 357 4.11 -12.45 2.29
C MET A 357 3.71 -13.53 1.28
N LEU A 358 3.45 -13.10 0.04
CA LEU A 358 2.95 -13.96 -1.02
C LEU A 358 4.10 -14.69 -1.72
N ALA A 359 4.04 -16.00 -1.74
CA ALA A 359 4.96 -16.84 -2.51
C ALA A 359 4.19 -17.90 -3.29
N ALA A 360 4.77 -18.38 -4.38
CA ALA A 360 4.14 -19.33 -5.30
C ALA A 360 3.55 -20.58 -4.64
N SER A 361 4.19 -21.08 -3.58
CA SER A 361 3.77 -22.31 -2.89
C SER A 361 4.01 -22.27 -1.39
N SER A 362 4.42 -21.14 -0.85
CA SER A 362 4.81 -20.99 0.54
C SER A 362 4.42 -19.65 1.14
N THR A 363 3.24 -19.13 0.76
CA THR A 363 2.67 -17.92 1.36
C THR A 363 2.57 -18.07 2.88
N VAL A 364 3.07 -17.07 3.59
CA VAL A 364 3.19 -17.06 5.04
C VAL A 364 2.64 -15.78 5.65
N LEU A 365 2.32 -15.84 6.93
CA LEU A 365 2.03 -14.70 7.78
C LEU A 365 3.22 -14.46 8.71
N TYR A 366 3.80 -13.30 8.65
CA TYR A 366 4.76 -12.81 9.63
C TYR A 366 4.02 -12.10 10.76
N ASN A 367 4.34 -12.44 11.99
CA ASN A 367 3.78 -11.80 13.17
C ASN A 367 4.84 -10.85 13.72
N PRO A 368 4.78 -9.53 13.41
CA PRO A 368 5.77 -8.58 13.89
C PRO A 368 5.77 -8.49 15.40
N PRO A 369 6.94 -8.27 16.03
CA PRO A 369 7.05 -8.11 17.47
C PRO A 369 6.47 -6.77 17.94
N GLY A 370 6.25 -6.66 19.25
CA GLY A 370 5.76 -5.43 19.86
C GLY A 370 4.24 -5.28 19.84
N SER A 371 3.81 -4.08 20.19
CA SER A 371 2.40 -3.71 20.26
C SER A 371 2.22 -2.30 19.75
N PRO A 372 1.09 -1.97 19.13
CA PRO A 372 0.81 -0.62 18.70
C PRO A 372 0.69 0.34 19.90
N ASN A 373 1.11 1.58 19.71
CA ASN A 373 0.77 2.63 20.65
C ASN A 373 -0.74 2.88 20.62
N ALA A 374 -1.39 2.91 21.78
CA ALA A 374 -2.83 3.10 21.88
C ALA A 374 -3.33 4.42 21.28
N SER A 375 -2.48 5.45 21.22
CA SER A 375 -2.81 6.74 20.62
C SER A 375 -2.87 6.70 19.07
N TRP A 376 -2.38 5.64 18.45
CA TRP A 376 -2.41 5.46 16.99
C TRP A 376 -3.70 4.82 16.50
N ALA A 377 -4.46 4.23 17.41
CA ALA A 377 -5.71 3.56 17.07
C ALA A 377 -6.77 4.54 16.57
N PRO A 378 -7.62 4.15 15.61
CA PRO A 378 -8.85 4.86 15.29
C PRO A 378 -9.73 5.05 16.53
N ALA A 379 -10.45 6.17 16.59
CA ALA A 379 -11.38 6.43 17.71
C ALA A 379 -12.79 6.71 17.20
N ILE A 380 -13.73 5.83 17.52
CA ILE A 380 -15.14 5.94 17.12
C ILE A 380 -15.82 7.03 17.95
N LYS A 381 -16.50 7.97 17.29
CA LYS A 381 -17.26 9.07 17.91
C LYS A 381 -18.76 8.92 17.73
N SER A 382 -19.21 8.46 16.55
CA SER A 382 -20.62 8.23 16.26
C SER A 382 -20.79 6.97 15.40
N TYR A 383 -21.77 6.15 15.75
CA TYR A 383 -22.05 4.88 15.10
C TYR A 383 -23.52 4.47 15.31
N PRO A 384 -24.09 3.63 14.41
CA PRO A 384 -25.44 3.09 14.60
C PRO A 384 -25.47 2.11 15.78
N LYS A 385 -26.36 2.32 16.73
CA LYS A 385 -26.54 1.39 17.87
C LYS A 385 -27.22 0.08 17.46
N SER A 386 -27.99 0.12 16.36
CA SER A 386 -28.61 -1.05 15.75
C SER A 386 -28.38 -1.03 14.23
N VAL A 387 -28.10 -2.20 13.67
CA VAL A 387 -27.88 -2.39 12.23
C VAL A 387 -28.73 -3.55 11.72
N VAL A 388 -29.10 -3.49 10.45
CA VAL A 388 -29.89 -4.52 9.75
C VAL A 388 -29.04 -5.15 8.66
N PRO A 389 -29.01 -6.49 8.52
CA PRO A 389 -28.30 -7.16 7.45
C PRO A 389 -28.70 -6.65 6.05
N GLY A 390 -27.72 -6.41 5.20
CA GLY A 390 -27.90 -5.91 3.83
C GLY A 390 -28.18 -4.40 3.73
N LYS A 391 -28.04 -3.64 4.82
CA LYS A 391 -28.16 -2.18 4.82
C LYS A 391 -26.80 -1.52 5.00
N THR A 392 -26.70 -0.29 4.51
CA THR A 392 -25.51 0.57 4.60
C THR A 392 -25.70 1.58 5.74
N TYR A 393 -24.62 1.82 6.47
CA TYR A 393 -24.60 2.76 7.60
C TYR A 393 -23.35 3.63 7.56
N LYS A 394 -23.47 4.82 8.14
CA LYS A 394 -22.35 5.74 8.33
C LYS A 394 -21.74 5.56 9.73
N ILE A 395 -20.43 5.63 9.82
CA ILE A 395 -19.66 5.69 11.06
C ILE A 395 -18.70 6.87 11.01
N THR A 396 -18.57 7.59 12.13
CA THR A 396 -17.73 8.80 12.21
C THR A 396 -16.76 8.69 13.38
N GLY A 397 -15.56 9.18 13.20
CA GLY A 397 -14.56 9.18 14.26
C GLY A 397 -13.33 10.00 13.89
N THR A 398 -12.24 9.75 14.58
CA THR A 398 -10.96 10.38 14.34
C THR A 398 -9.92 9.31 13.98
N GLN A 399 -8.96 9.67 13.17
CA GLN A 399 -7.83 8.82 12.78
C GLN A 399 -8.24 7.49 12.08
N PHE A 400 -9.39 7.51 11.38
CA PHE A 400 -9.91 6.34 10.68
C PHE A 400 -9.02 5.88 9.52
N ASN A 401 -8.22 6.80 8.97
CA ASN A 401 -7.31 6.53 7.85
C ASN A 401 -5.88 6.21 8.30
N GLY A 402 -5.68 5.79 9.55
CA GLY A 402 -4.36 5.45 10.05
C GLY A 402 -3.36 6.62 10.05
N LEU A 403 -2.10 6.33 10.22
CA LEU A 403 -1.02 7.31 10.33
C LEU A 403 -0.09 7.31 9.11
N SER A 404 -0.23 6.34 8.22
CA SER A 404 0.64 6.11 7.07
C SER A 404 -0.11 5.30 6.03
N GLN A 405 0.28 5.36 4.77
CA GLN A 405 -0.12 4.37 3.78
C GLN A 405 0.39 2.97 4.16
N ALA A 406 1.45 2.93 4.95
CA ALA A 406 2.05 1.77 5.62
C ALA A 406 2.74 0.76 4.69
N MET A 407 2.60 0.88 3.41
CA MET A 407 3.15 -0.06 2.46
C MET A 407 3.70 0.70 1.25
N ALA A 408 4.90 0.32 0.79
CA ALA A 408 5.49 0.80 -0.44
C ALA A 408 6.33 -0.30 -1.10
N TYR A 409 6.29 -0.34 -2.39
CA TYR A 409 7.30 -0.89 -3.28
C TYR A 409 7.98 0.30 -3.96
N GLY A 410 9.26 0.25 -4.27
CA GLY A 410 10.04 1.36 -4.82
C GLY A 410 9.24 2.52 -5.41
N ASP A 411 8.76 2.37 -6.62
CA ASP A 411 8.12 3.42 -7.40
C ASP A 411 6.65 3.15 -7.77
N GLU A 412 6.30 2.00 -8.38
CA GLU A 412 5.04 1.85 -9.09
C GLU A 412 3.87 1.30 -8.27
N GLU A 413 4.01 0.13 -7.70
CA GLU A 413 2.88 -0.62 -7.15
C GLU A 413 2.49 -0.15 -5.73
N GLN A 414 1.52 0.75 -5.66
CA GLN A 414 1.03 1.27 -4.39
C GLN A 414 -0.06 0.36 -3.81
N ASN A 415 0.14 -0.16 -2.62
CA ASN A 415 -0.82 -1.00 -1.92
C ASN A 415 -1.09 -0.51 -0.48
N PRO A 416 -1.63 0.70 -0.34
CA PRO A 416 -1.88 1.30 0.96
C PRO A 416 -2.89 0.49 1.78
N THR A 417 -2.75 0.53 3.10
CA THR A 417 -3.63 -0.17 4.06
C THR A 417 -4.22 0.76 5.11
N ASN A 418 -4.24 2.06 4.83
CA ASN A 418 -4.61 3.11 5.77
C ASN A 418 -6.10 3.45 5.80
N TYR A 419 -6.89 3.05 4.80
CA TYR A 419 -8.33 3.32 4.79
C TYR A 419 -9.07 2.54 5.89
N PRO A 420 -10.21 3.07 6.40
CA PRO A 420 -10.93 2.44 7.49
C PRO A 420 -11.60 1.13 7.06
N LEU A 421 -11.33 0.06 7.80
CA LEU A 421 -12.11 -1.17 7.76
C LEU A 421 -13.06 -1.21 8.94
N VAL A 422 -14.30 -1.65 8.73
CA VAL A 422 -15.25 -1.87 9.83
C VAL A 422 -15.38 -3.36 10.07
N ARG A 423 -15.05 -3.78 11.29
CA ARG A 423 -15.10 -5.17 11.75
C ARG A 423 -16.23 -5.35 12.74
N ILE A 424 -17.13 -6.29 12.48
CA ILE A 424 -18.20 -6.68 13.40
C ILE A 424 -17.90 -8.09 13.90
N THR A 425 -17.95 -8.29 15.23
CA THR A 425 -17.81 -9.60 15.85
C THR A 425 -19.10 -9.94 16.61
N ASN A 426 -19.77 -11.02 16.21
CA ASN A 426 -21.01 -11.45 16.85
C ASN A 426 -20.78 -12.22 18.16
N ALA A 427 -21.83 -12.56 18.90
CA ALA A 427 -21.74 -13.26 20.17
C ALA A 427 -21.09 -14.66 20.06
N ALA A 428 -21.17 -15.30 18.90
CA ALA A 428 -20.50 -16.58 18.62
C ALA A 428 -19.01 -16.43 18.29
N GLY A 429 -18.48 -15.20 18.29
CA GLY A 429 -17.10 -14.89 17.95
C GLY A 429 -16.80 -14.95 16.45
N ASN A 430 -17.83 -14.94 15.59
CA ASN A 430 -17.62 -14.82 14.15
C ASN A 430 -17.33 -13.38 13.79
N VAL A 431 -16.32 -13.19 12.94
CA VAL A 431 -15.81 -11.91 12.50
C VAL A 431 -16.30 -11.61 11.10
N TYR A 432 -16.81 -10.42 10.89
CA TYR A 432 -17.25 -9.92 9.60
C TYR A 432 -16.52 -8.60 9.33
N TYR A 433 -15.62 -8.58 8.34
CA TYR A 433 -15.17 -7.34 7.75
C TYR A 433 -16.24 -6.88 6.76
N THR A 434 -16.83 -5.73 7.06
CA THR A 434 -17.87 -5.14 6.23
C THR A 434 -17.21 -4.29 5.16
N ARG A 435 -17.68 -4.35 3.92
CA ARG A 435 -17.17 -3.48 2.88
C ARG A 435 -17.36 -2.03 3.29
N THR A 436 -16.29 -1.25 3.34
CA THR A 436 -16.35 0.19 3.55
C THR A 436 -16.20 0.94 2.23
N HIS A 437 -16.78 2.13 2.14
CA HIS A 437 -16.80 2.94 0.92
C HIS A 437 -17.17 4.39 1.21
N ASP A 438 -17.03 5.25 0.20
CA ASP A 438 -17.31 6.69 0.27
C ASP A 438 -16.61 7.34 1.48
N HIS A 439 -15.32 7.07 1.59
CA HIS A 439 -14.49 7.65 2.64
C HIS A 439 -14.46 9.16 2.52
N SER A 440 -14.61 9.86 3.62
CA SER A 440 -14.60 11.33 3.66
C SER A 440 -13.25 11.94 3.34
N THR A 441 -12.21 11.15 3.40
CA THR A 441 -10.83 11.48 3.02
C THR A 441 -10.05 10.20 2.79
N MET A 442 -9.04 10.29 1.92
CA MET A 442 -8.03 9.25 1.73
C MET A 442 -6.66 9.66 2.31
N GLY A 443 -6.59 10.81 2.98
CA GLY A 443 -5.38 11.28 3.65
C GLY A 443 -4.96 10.41 4.82
N VAL A 444 -3.72 10.60 5.28
CA VAL A 444 -3.13 9.90 6.43
C VAL A 444 -3.02 10.84 7.63
N ALA A 445 -2.83 10.29 8.82
CA ALA A 445 -2.54 11.04 10.06
C ALA A 445 -3.49 12.23 10.30
N THR A 446 -4.79 12.02 10.08
CA THR A 446 -5.83 13.08 10.15
C THR A 446 -6.01 13.69 11.55
N GLY A 447 -5.32 13.19 12.57
CA GLY A 447 -5.30 13.71 13.93
C GLY A 447 -6.69 13.75 14.56
N SER A 448 -7.10 14.92 15.08
CA SER A 448 -8.41 15.13 15.70
C SER A 448 -9.53 15.48 14.71
N LYS A 449 -9.23 15.58 13.41
CA LYS A 449 -10.26 15.84 12.39
C LYS A 449 -11.31 14.73 12.40
N LEU A 450 -12.59 15.11 12.42
CA LEU A 450 -13.69 14.17 12.26
C LEU A 450 -13.74 13.70 10.81
N VAL A 451 -13.66 12.39 10.64
CA VAL A 451 -13.75 11.71 9.36
C VAL A 451 -14.79 10.60 9.45
N TRP A 452 -15.28 10.13 8.31
CA TRP A 452 -16.30 9.09 8.27
C TRP A 452 -16.08 8.15 7.08
N THR A 453 -16.74 7.00 7.18
CA THR A 453 -16.94 6.06 6.09
C THR A 453 -18.35 5.49 6.16
N TYR A 454 -18.84 4.96 5.05
CA TYR A 454 -19.99 4.08 5.03
C TYR A 454 -19.53 2.62 5.10
N PHE A 455 -20.39 1.75 5.62
CA PHE A 455 -20.12 0.31 5.65
C PHE A 455 -21.40 -0.50 5.37
N ASP A 456 -21.23 -1.58 4.62
CA ASP A 456 -22.31 -2.48 4.23
C ASP A 456 -22.39 -3.66 5.20
N VAL A 457 -23.51 -3.81 5.90
CA VAL A 457 -23.71 -4.94 6.82
C VAL A 457 -23.96 -6.22 6.00
N PRO A 458 -23.13 -7.28 6.15
CA PRO A 458 -23.31 -8.50 5.39
C PRO A 458 -24.70 -9.12 5.61
N LYS A 459 -25.31 -9.62 4.51
CA LYS A 459 -26.61 -10.32 4.60
C LYS A 459 -26.57 -11.58 5.44
N THR A 460 -25.38 -12.17 5.59
CA THR A 460 -25.14 -13.44 6.31
C THR A 460 -24.89 -13.27 7.81
N ILE A 461 -24.79 -12.04 8.31
CA ILE A 461 -24.56 -11.82 9.75
C ILE A 461 -25.77 -12.21 10.58
N SER A 462 -25.55 -12.98 11.64
CA SER A 462 -26.62 -13.39 12.55
C SER A 462 -27.09 -12.24 13.42
N SER A 463 -28.39 -12.16 13.70
CA SER A 463 -28.98 -11.21 14.64
C SER A 463 -28.49 -11.43 16.07
N GLY A 464 -28.48 -10.37 16.85
CA GLY A 464 -28.07 -10.38 18.26
C GLY A 464 -27.07 -9.29 18.62
N VAL A 465 -26.57 -9.37 19.85
CA VAL A 465 -25.54 -8.44 20.33
C VAL A 465 -24.21 -8.73 19.64
N ALA A 466 -23.53 -7.67 19.21
CA ALA A 466 -22.23 -7.75 18.56
C ALA A 466 -21.33 -6.59 19.01
N THR A 467 -20.07 -6.66 18.72
CA THR A 467 -19.11 -5.56 18.84
C THR A 467 -18.72 -5.06 17.46
N LEU A 468 -18.47 -3.75 17.36
CA LEU A 468 -18.00 -3.09 16.16
C LEU A 468 -16.71 -2.35 16.45
N GLU A 469 -15.74 -2.46 15.55
CA GLU A 469 -14.45 -1.77 15.61
C GLU A 469 -14.13 -1.18 14.24
N VAL A 470 -13.35 -0.10 14.24
CA VAL A 470 -12.68 0.42 13.03
C VAL A 470 -11.22 0.00 13.09
N VAL A 471 -10.70 -0.50 11.98
CA VAL A 471 -9.31 -0.94 11.86
C VAL A 471 -8.64 -0.16 10.74
N ALA A 472 -7.43 0.36 11.00
CA ALA A 472 -6.56 0.97 10.00
C ALA A 472 -5.09 0.62 10.32
N ASN A 473 -4.27 0.36 9.30
CA ASN A 473 -2.88 -0.09 9.46
C ASN A 473 -2.73 -1.25 10.47
N GLY A 474 -3.63 -2.21 10.45
CA GLY A 474 -3.62 -3.35 11.37
C GLY A 474 -3.94 -3.02 12.84
N ILE A 475 -4.32 -1.77 13.15
CA ILE A 475 -4.61 -1.30 14.51
C ILE A 475 -6.13 -1.08 14.68
N ALA A 476 -6.74 -1.76 15.64
CA ALA A 476 -8.16 -1.67 15.89
C ALA A 476 -8.50 -0.59 16.93
N SER A 477 -9.61 0.11 16.73
CA SER A 477 -10.23 0.98 17.73
C SER A 477 -10.66 0.20 18.98
N LYS A 478 -10.99 0.92 20.04
CA LYS A 478 -11.77 0.32 21.13
C LYS A 478 -13.12 -0.18 20.57
N PRO A 479 -13.57 -1.40 20.95
CA PRO A 479 -14.84 -1.94 20.49
C PRO A 479 -16.04 -1.19 21.07
N VAL A 480 -17.07 -1.01 20.26
CA VAL A 480 -18.38 -0.48 20.69
C VAL A 480 -19.47 -1.55 20.54
N LYS A 481 -20.47 -1.55 21.42
CA LYS A 481 -21.59 -2.48 21.34
C LYS A 481 -22.62 -2.02 20.31
N ILE A 482 -23.09 -2.96 19.51
CA ILE A 482 -24.21 -2.78 18.57
C ILE A 482 -25.17 -3.96 18.69
N VAL A 483 -26.38 -3.78 18.14
CA VAL A 483 -27.35 -4.87 17.96
C VAL A 483 -27.56 -5.10 16.47
N VAL A 484 -27.37 -6.31 16.02
CA VAL A 484 -27.79 -6.75 14.68
C VAL A 484 -29.26 -7.15 14.77
N SER A 485 -30.15 -6.36 14.20
CA SER A 485 -31.60 -6.59 14.22
C SER A 485 -32.02 -7.47 13.06
N THR A 486 -33.08 -8.24 13.23
CA THR A 486 -33.73 -8.92 12.11
C THR A 486 -34.32 -7.88 11.14
N ALA A 487 -34.22 -8.11 9.83
CA ALA A 487 -35.00 -7.34 8.88
C ALA A 487 -36.49 -7.49 9.25
N ARG A 488 -37.17 -6.38 9.52
CA ARG A 488 -38.63 -6.44 9.60
C ARG A 488 -39.12 -6.86 8.21
N ARG A 489 -39.89 -7.97 8.18
CA ARG A 489 -40.58 -8.43 6.95
C ARG A 489 -41.62 -7.39 6.54
#